data_a380f6cb62785a5cb7ae79d51152097f
#
_entry.id   a380f6cb62785a5cb7ae79d51152097f
#
_cell.length_a   1.000
_cell.length_b   1.000
_cell.length_c   1.000
_cell.angle_alpha   90.00
_cell.angle_beta   90.00
_cell.angle_gamma   90.00
#
_symmetry.space_group_name_H-M   'P 1'
#
loop_
_entity.id
_entity.type
_entity.pdbx_description
1 polymer ?
#
loop_
_entity_poly.entity_id
_entity_poly.type
_entity_poly.pdbx_seq_one_letter_code
_entity_poly.pdbx_strand_id
1 'polypeptide(L)'
;MKFLLRLRVLLMLLGLAWPARAQQPRADVLIRHGRLYDGTGNAWTYGDVAVRAGRIVAVGRLAADYPADTVIDASGLAVAPGFIDVHTHIEDDEVRQPTADNFLYDGVTTVVTGNCGSSRLDLRRYFRLLDSTRLSVNVASLVGHGTVRKAVMGRARRAPTEAELQRMETLIDSAMRAGAAGMSSGLIYVPGTYSRLPELIRLARVAARYRGLYATHMRNESDSVAFAVLEALRVGREAGLPVQISHLKLGGQQNWGRTAELLNLIETARRTGQEVTIDQYPYTASSTSLSTLLPDDVQADGADSLRARLLRPRVRAAVLRSMVRRLHARQLRHFSYVVVANFPPDTTLNGLSVEEINRRRKRPHRARAEAATVLELVQQHDASAIFHGLSEDDVQQIMRYPHNMVASDASIRVWREGVPHPRGYGSNARVLGRYVRELRVLPLEEAIRRMTSLPAQTFGLVGRGLLRPGYAADIVVFDPMTVQDRSTFAHPHQYSVGMRYVLVNGRTTVWEGRHVGTRAGLVLRGPGAAAPAVPTGETGESRRR
;
A
#
# COMPACT_ATOMS: atom_id res chain seq x y z
N MET A 1 73.73 24.51 -23.51
CA MET A 1 73.24 25.23 -22.32
C MET A 1 71.76 25.71 -22.40
N LYS A 2 71.26 26.18 -23.52
CA LYS A 2 69.85 26.63 -23.65
C LYS A 2 68.79 25.49 -23.61
N PHE A 3 69.16 24.26 -23.95
CA PHE A 3 68.24 23.11 -23.99
C PHE A 3 67.99 22.51 -22.60
N LEU A 4 69.01 22.46 -21.76
CA LEU A 4 68.92 21.98 -20.36
C LEU A 4 68.14 22.92 -19.45
N LEU A 5 68.15 24.22 -19.73
CA LEU A 5 67.39 25.22 -18.98
C LEU A 5 65.90 25.15 -19.29
N ARG A 6 65.49 24.85 -20.53
CA ARG A 6 64.09 24.66 -20.95
C ARG A 6 63.50 23.38 -20.34
N LEU A 7 64.29 22.30 -20.20
CA LEU A 7 63.83 21.06 -19.63
C LEU A 7 63.64 21.18 -18.10
N ARG A 8 64.44 21.97 -17.38
CA ARG A 8 64.27 22.23 -15.94
C ARG A 8 63.06 23.11 -15.64
N VAL A 9 62.71 24.08 -16.49
CA VAL A 9 61.49 24.93 -16.36
C VAL A 9 60.23 24.09 -16.65
N LEU A 10 60.27 23.16 -17.61
CA LEU A 10 59.15 22.25 -17.91
C LEU A 10 58.90 21.27 -16.76
N LEU A 11 59.96 20.75 -16.14
CA LEU A 11 59.85 19.85 -14.97
C LEU A 11 59.40 20.57 -13.69
N MET A 12 59.69 21.87 -13.52
CA MET A 12 59.16 22.67 -12.40
C MET A 12 57.66 23.03 -12.59
N LEU A 13 57.18 23.17 -13.83
CA LEU A 13 55.75 23.41 -14.10
C LEU A 13 54.88 22.14 -13.97
N LEU A 14 55.47 20.96 -14.14
CA LEU A 14 54.77 19.65 -13.92
C LEU A 14 54.69 19.25 -12.46
N GLY A 15 55.50 19.83 -11.57
CA GLY A 15 55.52 19.54 -10.14
C GLY A 15 54.49 20.25 -9.27
N LEU A 16 53.72 21.21 -9.84
CA LEU A 16 52.74 22.03 -9.11
C LEU A 16 51.29 21.74 -9.42
N ALA A 17 51.00 20.76 -10.26
CA ALA A 17 49.64 20.23 -10.41
C ALA A 17 49.33 19.23 -9.28
N TRP A 18 49.29 19.72 -8.03
CA TRP A 18 48.55 19.00 -7.00
C TRP A 18 47.09 18.87 -7.53
N PRO A 19 46.55 17.67 -7.65
CA PRO A 19 45.15 17.54 -8.01
C PRO A 19 44.38 18.31 -6.94
N ALA A 20 43.78 19.43 -7.31
CA ALA A 20 42.85 20.14 -6.45
C ALA A 20 41.85 19.07 -6.04
N ARG A 21 41.93 18.58 -4.80
CA ARG A 21 40.96 17.63 -4.25
C ARG A 21 39.63 18.36 -4.35
N ALA A 22 38.82 17.98 -5.34
CA ALA A 22 37.50 18.58 -5.49
C ALA A 22 36.83 18.46 -4.13
N GLN A 23 36.57 19.59 -3.51
CA GLN A 23 36.02 19.66 -2.17
C GLN A 23 34.68 18.91 -2.23
N GLN A 24 34.59 17.78 -1.52
CA GLN A 24 33.37 16.98 -1.54
C GLN A 24 32.20 17.85 -1.08
N PRO A 25 31.09 17.90 -1.83
CA PRO A 25 29.99 18.77 -1.48
C PRO A 25 29.42 18.34 -0.12
N ARG A 26 29.23 19.31 0.78
CA ARG A 26 28.68 19.10 2.11
C ARG A 26 27.31 18.41 2.05
N ALA A 27 27.12 17.37 2.84
CA ALA A 27 25.85 16.67 2.98
C ALA A 27 24.93 17.40 3.98
N ASP A 28 23.62 17.34 3.74
CA ASP A 28 22.62 17.81 4.71
C ASP A 28 22.52 16.79 5.87
N VAL A 29 22.54 15.50 5.54
CA VAL A 29 22.54 14.38 6.50
C VAL A 29 23.58 13.35 6.07
N LEU A 30 24.37 12.86 7.02
CA LEU A 30 25.31 11.79 6.86
C LEU A 30 25.01 10.69 7.86
N ILE A 31 24.61 9.50 7.36
CA ILE A 31 24.38 8.30 8.17
C ILE A 31 25.65 7.49 8.12
N ARG A 32 26.25 7.18 9.29
CA ARG A 32 27.54 6.49 9.41
C ARG A 32 27.44 5.11 10.05
N HIS A 33 28.40 4.28 9.72
CA HIS A 33 28.69 2.99 10.37
C HIS A 33 27.53 1.97 10.32
N GLY A 34 26.56 2.15 9.39
CA GLY A 34 25.38 1.31 9.31
C GLY A 34 25.65 -0.03 8.61
N ARG A 35 24.80 -1.01 8.88
CA ARG A 35 24.61 -2.18 8.01
C ARG A 35 23.68 -1.77 6.88
N LEU A 36 24.24 -1.57 5.68
CA LEU A 36 23.51 -1.09 4.52
C LEU A 36 22.80 -2.24 3.81
N TYR A 37 21.49 -2.25 3.84
CA TYR A 37 20.61 -3.08 3.04
C TYR A 37 20.12 -2.24 1.86
N ASP A 38 20.71 -2.43 0.70
CA ASP A 38 20.52 -1.53 -0.45
C ASP A 38 19.14 -1.60 -1.12
N GLY A 39 18.31 -2.56 -0.72
CA GLY A 39 16.97 -2.81 -1.28
C GLY A 39 16.97 -3.80 -2.44
N THR A 40 18.10 -4.31 -2.89
CA THR A 40 18.17 -5.29 -4.01
C THR A 40 17.85 -6.72 -3.59
N GLY A 41 17.90 -7.04 -2.29
CA GLY A 41 17.87 -8.41 -1.77
C GLY A 41 19.27 -9.05 -1.63
N ASN A 42 20.34 -8.33 -1.97
CA ASN A 42 21.70 -8.77 -1.75
C ASN A 42 22.09 -8.67 -0.27
N ALA A 43 23.14 -9.40 0.11
CA ALA A 43 23.72 -9.32 1.44
C ALA A 43 24.13 -7.88 1.79
N TRP A 44 23.91 -7.49 3.04
CA TRP A 44 24.27 -6.16 3.54
C TRP A 44 25.80 -5.93 3.60
N THR A 45 26.19 -4.66 3.57
CA THR A 45 27.59 -4.23 3.73
C THR A 45 27.69 -3.15 4.80
N TYR A 46 28.84 -3.01 5.45
CA TYR A 46 29.11 -1.85 6.31
C TYR A 46 29.42 -0.61 5.46
N GLY A 47 28.81 0.52 5.81
CA GLY A 47 29.08 1.77 5.12
C GLY A 47 28.30 2.94 5.65
N ASP A 48 28.39 4.03 4.90
CA ASP A 48 27.79 5.33 5.16
C ASP A 48 26.85 5.71 4.02
N VAL A 49 25.89 6.59 4.28
CA VAL A 49 25.00 7.19 3.27
C VAL A 49 25.02 8.70 3.44
N ALA A 50 25.44 9.42 2.41
CA ALA A 50 25.39 10.88 2.37
C ALA A 50 24.17 11.36 1.58
N VAL A 51 23.41 12.28 2.17
CA VAL A 51 22.18 12.88 1.63
C VAL A 51 22.38 14.37 1.42
N ARG A 52 21.96 14.88 0.25
CA ARG A 52 21.98 16.29 -0.08
C ARG A 52 20.81 16.66 -0.98
N ALA A 53 20.14 17.77 -0.70
CA ALA A 53 19.02 18.30 -1.48
C ALA A 53 17.94 17.23 -1.77
N GLY A 54 17.61 16.42 -0.75
CA GLY A 54 16.58 15.39 -0.85
C GLY A 54 17.00 14.10 -1.58
N ARG A 55 18.27 13.98 -2.00
CA ARG A 55 18.79 12.83 -2.74
C ARG A 55 19.98 12.18 -2.04
N ILE A 56 20.14 10.90 -2.24
CA ILE A 56 21.35 10.16 -1.90
C ILE A 56 22.46 10.61 -2.87
N VAL A 57 23.58 11.09 -2.36
CA VAL A 57 24.72 11.55 -3.16
C VAL A 57 25.91 10.61 -3.11
N ALA A 58 26.06 9.84 -2.02
CA ALA A 58 27.10 8.82 -1.90
C ALA A 58 26.64 7.67 -1.00
N VAL A 59 27.12 6.45 -1.28
CA VAL A 59 26.88 5.23 -0.52
C VAL A 59 28.17 4.43 -0.46
N GLY A 60 28.55 3.91 0.69
CA GLY A 60 29.75 3.08 0.90
C GLY A 60 30.65 3.65 1.99
N ARG A 61 31.93 3.29 1.99
CA ARG A 61 32.89 3.85 2.97
C ARG A 61 33.29 5.26 2.57
N LEU A 62 32.81 6.25 3.28
CA LEU A 62 33.13 7.65 3.05
C LEU A 62 34.31 8.09 3.92
N ALA A 63 34.99 9.18 3.51
CA ALA A 63 36.10 9.75 4.27
C ALA A 63 35.67 10.11 5.70
N ALA A 64 36.55 9.97 6.68
CA ALA A 64 36.25 10.25 8.08
C ALA A 64 35.86 11.72 8.31
N ASP A 65 36.42 12.62 7.51
CA ASP A 65 36.20 14.06 7.50
C ASP A 65 35.12 14.51 6.50
N TYR A 66 34.28 13.58 5.97
CA TYR A 66 33.21 13.93 5.03
C TYR A 66 32.29 14.99 5.64
N PRO A 67 32.17 16.18 5.01
CA PRO A 67 31.47 17.30 5.62
C PRO A 67 29.94 17.09 5.61
N ALA A 68 29.29 17.29 6.74
CA ALA A 68 27.84 17.18 6.89
C ALA A 68 27.30 18.19 7.90
N ASP A 69 26.00 18.59 7.74
CA ASP A 69 25.30 19.42 8.70
C ASP A 69 24.79 18.58 9.89
N THR A 70 24.27 17.39 9.60
CA THR A 70 23.76 16.45 10.60
C THR A 70 24.43 15.09 10.41
N VAL A 71 24.90 14.49 11.48
CA VAL A 71 25.46 13.13 11.46
C VAL A 71 24.57 12.22 12.31
N ILE A 72 24.18 11.08 11.74
CA ILE A 72 23.48 10.00 12.41
C ILE A 72 24.45 8.83 12.55
N ASP A 73 24.78 8.44 13.77
CA ASP A 73 25.53 7.21 14.02
C ASP A 73 24.55 6.01 13.98
N ALA A 74 24.73 5.15 12.97
CA ALA A 74 23.95 3.95 12.77
C ALA A 74 24.73 2.67 13.19
N SER A 75 25.71 2.80 14.07
CA SER A 75 26.47 1.66 14.61
C SER A 75 25.52 0.60 15.19
N GLY A 76 25.63 -0.63 14.70
CA GLY A 76 24.75 -1.74 15.10
C GLY A 76 23.35 -1.74 14.48
N LEU A 77 22.96 -0.68 13.76
CA LEU A 77 21.65 -0.54 13.14
C LEU A 77 21.66 -0.99 11.67
N ALA A 78 20.48 -1.31 11.16
CA ALA A 78 20.21 -1.51 9.75
C ALA A 78 19.82 -0.16 9.10
N VAL A 79 20.39 0.13 7.94
CA VAL A 79 20.05 1.26 7.08
C VAL A 79 19.48 0.71 5.79
N ALA A 80 18.25 1.08 5.46
CA ALA A 80 17.54 0.58 4.29
C ALA A 80 16.81 1.72 3.57
N PRO A 81 16.39 1.53 2.29
CA PRO A 81 15.43 2.45 1.68
C PRO A 81 14.15 2.52 2.51
N GLY A 82 13.47 3.64 2.49
CA GLY A 82 12.16 3.79 3.13
C GLY A 82 11.14 2.82 2.55
N PHE A 83 10.30 2.24 3.40
CA PHE A 83 9.34 1.23 2.99
C PHE A 83 8.21 1.85 2.16
N ILE A 84 7.70 1.07 1.20
CA ILE A 84 6.63 1.44 0.28
C ILE A 84 5.46 0.51 0.52
N ASP A 85 4.39 1.04 1.10
CA ASP A 85 3.14 0.32 1.29
C ASP A 85 2.27 0.46 0.03
N VAL A 86 2.12 -0.64 -0.69
CA VAL A 86 1.43 -0.66 -2.00
C VAL A 86 -0.08 -0.75 -1.89
N HIS A 87 -0.61 -0.95 -0.68
CA HIS A 87 -2.03 -1.15 -0.50
C HIS A 87 -2.57 -0.36 0.68
N THR A 88 -3.06 0.85 0.39
CA THR A 88 -3.61 1.74 1.42
C THR A 88 -4.93 2.38 0.97
N HIS A 89 -5.66 2.95 1.95
CA HIS A 89 -6.93 3.63 1.80
C HIS A 89 -6.90 4.92 2.61
N ILE A 90 -6.08 5.89 2.20
CA ILE A 90 -5.85 7.13 2.97
C ILE A 90 -6.88 8.22 2.68
N GLU A 91 -7.71 8.05 1.67
CA GLU A 91 -8.74 9.00 1.27
C GLU A 91 -9.72 9.22 2.43
N ASP A 92 -9.92 10.46 2.83
CA ASP A 92 -10.74 10.99 3.93
C ASP A 92 -9.95 11.29 5.23
N ASP A 93 -8.84 10.62 5.52
CA ASP A 93 -8.05 10.85 6.74
C ASP A 93 -6.80 11.72 6.50
N GLU A 94 -6.39 11.92 5.25
CA GLU A 94 -5.18 12.63 4.85
C GLU A 94 -5.16 14.10 5.30
N VAL A 95 -6.33 14.73 5.41
CA VAL A 95 -6.48 16.12 5.89
C VAL A 95 -6.58 16.15 7.42
N ARG A 96 -7.24 15.17 8.02
CA ARG A 96 -7.43 15.08 9.48
C ARG A 96 -6.13 14.75 10.22
N GLN A 97 -5.29 13.89 9.62
CA GLN A 97 -4.06 13.36 10.22
C GLN A 97 -2.90 13.38 9.21
N PRO A 98 -2.43 14.57 8.76
CA PRO A 98 -1.42 14.67 7.70
C PRO A 98 -0.04 14.16 8.12
N THR A 99 0.20 13.95 9.40
CA THR A 99 1.44 13.35 9.93
C THR A 99 1.58 11.88 9.59
N ALA A 100 0.46 11.16 9.36
CA ALA A 100 0.45 9.74 8.99
C ALA A 100 1.33 8.86 9.90
N ASP A 101 1.28 9.13 11.21
CA ASP A 101 2.20 8.56 12.22
C ASP A 101 2.22 7.03 12.20
N ASN A 102 1.08 6.40 11.99
CA ASN A 102 0.99 4.94 11.93
C ASN A 102 1.85 4.33 10.82
N PHE A 103 2.03 5.01 9.71
CA PHE A 103 2.93 4.60 8.62
C PHE A 103 4.40 4.89 8.96
N LEU A 104 4.72 6.08 9.44
CA LEU A 104 6.10 6.47 9.74
C LEU A 104 6.74 5.61 10.83
N TYR A 105 6.00 5.32 11.91
CA TYR A 105 6.50 4.45 12.98
C TYR A 105 6.65 2.98 12.54
N ASP A 106 6.04 2.59 11.42
CA ASP A 106 6.23 1.29 10.77
C ASP A 106 7.30 1.32 9.65
N GLY A 107 8.02 2.45 9.51
CA GLY A 107 9.10 2.64 8.53
C GLY A 107 8.62 2.98 7.12
N VAL A 108 7.32 3.21 6.92
CA VAL A 108 6.73 3.53 5.61
C VAL A 108 6.96 5.00 5.28
N THR A 109 7.59 5.25 4.15
CA THR A 109 7.86 6.60 3.61
C THR A 109 7.01 6.92 2.37
N THR A 110 6.40 5.89 1.78
CA THR A 110 5.59 6.02 0.57
C THR A 110 4.38 5.10 0.67
N VAL A 111 3.20 5.62 0.33
CA VAL A 111 1.96 4.85 0.26
C VAL A 111 1.37 4.90 -1.13
N VAL A 112 0.75 3.79 -1.57
CA VAL A 112 -0.05 3.73 -2.79
C VAL A 112 -1.52 3.57 -2.39
N THR A 113 -2.34 4.53 -2.74
CA THR A 113 -3.78 4.55 -2.44
C THR A 113 -4.64 4.36 -3.68
N GLY A 114 -5.96 4.44 -3.56
CA GLY A 114 -6.87 4.17 -4.67
C GLY A 114 -7.06 2.68 -4.94
N ASN A 115 -6.84 1.84 -3.94
CA ASN A 115 -6.95 0.39 -4.02
C ASN A 115 -8.40 -0.12 -3.96
N CYS A 116 -8.60 -1.43 -4.19
CA CYS A 116 -9.89 -2.12 -4.10
C CYS A 116 -11.02 -1.47 -4.91
N GLY A 117 -10.69 -0.81 -6.03
CA GLY A 117 -11.67 -0.13 -6.88
C GLY A 117 -12.23 1.17 -6.31
N SER A 118 -11.68 1.67 -5.22
CA SER A 118 -12.09 2.91 -4.56
C SER A 118 -10.98 3.96 -4.65
N SER A 119 -11.30 5.15 -5.14
CA SER A 119 -10.37 6.29 -5.23
C SER A 119 -11.13 7.61 -5.24
N ARG A 120 -10.43 8.73 -5.18
CA ARG A 120 -11.03 10.00 -5.61
C ARG A 120 -11.28 9.95 -7.12
N LEU A 121 -12.42 10.46 -7.58
CA LEU A 121 -12.78 10.46 -9.01
C LEU A 121 -11.88 11.41 -9.81
N ASP A 122 -11.72 12.64 -9.33
CA ASP A 122 -10.85 13.65 -9.92
C ASP A 122 -9.47 13.61 -9.25
N LEU A 123 -8.56 12.80 -9.81
CA LEU A 123 -7.20 12.67 -9.28
C LEU A 123 -6.38 13.95 -9.44
N ARG A 124 -6.66 14.79 -10.42
CA ARG A 124 -5.96 16.08 -10.58
C ARG A 124 -6.25 17.01 -9.40
N ARG A 125 -7.53 17.10 -9.00
CA ARG A 125 -7.95 17.84 -7.82
C ARG A 125 -7.40 17.23 -6.54
N TYR A 126 -7.40 15.90 -6.46
CA TYR A 126 -6.89 15.17 -5.30
C TYR A 126 -5.39 15.42 -5.10
N PHE A 127 -4.59 15.33 -6.16
CA PHE A 127 -3.16 15.60 -6.08
C PHE A 127 -2.86 17.05 -5.66
N ARG A 128 -3.63 18.04 -6.13
CA ARG A 128 -3.50 19.43 -5.63
C ARG A 128 -3.82 19.53 -4.14
N LEU A 129 -4.84 18.81 -3.66
CA LEU A 129 -5.16 18.75 -2.22
C LEU A 129 -3.96 18.17 -1.44
N LEU A 130 -3.39 17.07 -1.88
CA LEU A 130 -2.23 16.46 -1.23
C LEU A 130 -1.00 17.38 -1.26
N ASP A 131 -0.72 18.04 -2.39
CA ASP A 131 0.38 19.01 -2.53
C ASP A 131 0.20 20.19 -1.54
N SER A 132 -1.04 20.66 -1.30
CA SER A 132 -1.34 21.74 -0.35
C SER A 132 -1.33 21.27 1.11
N THR A 133 -1.82 20.06 1.39
CA THR A 133 -1.87 19.48 2.74
C THR A 133 -0.48 19.13 3.25
N ARG A 134 0.40 18.66 2.37
CA ARG A 134 1.77 18.19 2.68
C ARG A 134 1.75 17.10 3.75
N LEU A 135 1.63 15.85 3.35
CA LEU A 135 1.75 14.72 4.26
C LEU A 135 3.20 14.49 4.68
N SER A 136 3.39 13.73 5.75
CA SER A 136 4.73 13.27 6.14
C SER A 136 5.24 12.10 5.29
N VAL A 137 4.38 11.44 4.50
CA VAL A 137 4.72 10.33 3.58
C VAL A 137 4.43 10.72 2.13
N ASN A 138 5.16 10.13 1.18
CA ASN A 138 4.86 10.25 -0.24
C ASN A 138 3.59 9.48 -0.60
N VAL A 139 2.86 9.96 -1.60
CA VAL A 139 1.60 9.36 -2.05
C VAL A 139 1.60 9.14 -3.55
N ALA A 140 1.37 7.90 -3.98
CA ALA A 140 0.91 7.57 -5.33
C ALA A 140 -0.53 7.10 -5.28
N SER A 141 -1.28 7.17 -6.37
CA SER A 141 -2.68 6.72 -6.42
C SER A 141 -3.00 5.91 -7.66
N LEU A 142 -3.87 4.93 -7.48
CA LEU A 142 -4.57 4.24 -8.56
C LEU A 142 -5.91 4.94 -8.85
N VAL A 143 -6.48 4.69 -10.03
CA VAL A 143 -7.88 5.04 -10.30
C VAL A 143 -8.78 3.84 -10.05
N GLY A 144 -9.79 4.01 -9.20
CA GLY A 144 -10.70 2.95 -8.80
C GLY A 144 -11.81 2.70 -9.83
N HIS A 145 -11.87 1.48 -10.39
CA HIS A 145 -12.95 1.02 -11.27
C HIS A 145 -14.34 1.20 -10.63
N GLY A 146 -14.51 0.81 -9.36
CA GLY A 146 -15.77 0.95 -8.63
C GLY A 146 -16.23 2.40 -8.49
N THR A 147 -15.28 3.33 -8.26
CA THR A 147 -15.55 4.77 -8.22
C THR A 147 -16.02 5.29 -9.59
N VAL A 148 -15.30 4.91 -10.66
CA VAL A 148 -15.66 5.31 -12.04
C VAL A 148 -17.02 4.74 -12.43
N ARG A 149 -17.26 3.45 -12.17
CA ARG A 149 -18.54 2.79 -12.44
C ARG A 149 -19.69 3.46 -11.67
N LYS A 150 -19.48 3.78 -10.39
CA LYS A 150 -20.47 4.48 -9.55
C LYS A 150 -20.79 5.87 -10.09
N ALA A 151 -19.79 6.60 -10.58
CA ALA A 151 -19.99 7.94 -11.15
C ALA A 151 -20.84 7.93 -12.44
N VAL A 152 -20.78 6.85 -13.24
CA VAL A 152 -21.49 6.74 -14.52
C VAL A 152 -22.84 6.03 -14.39
N MET A 153 -22.92 4.97 -13.58
CA MET A 153 -24.07 4.07 -13.50
C MET A 153 -24.70 3.99 -12.10
N GLY A 154 -24.18 4.71 -11.11
CA GLY A 154 -24.59 4.52 -9.73
C GLY A 154 -24.25 3.11 -9.24
N ARG A 155 -25.18 2.50 -8.51
CA ARG A 155 -25.06 1.12 -8.01
C ARG A 155 -25.92 0.12 -8.79
N ALA A 156 -26.24 0.41 -10.06
CA ALA A 156 -27.09 -0.41 -10.90
C ALA A 156 -26.50 -1.80 -11.16
N ARG A 157 -27.34 -2.84 -10.98
CA ARG A 157 -26.97 -4.25 -11.22
C ARG A 157 -27.24 -4.65 -12.68
N ARG A 158 -26.52 -4.07 -13.62
CA ARG A 158 -26.58 -4.40 -15.05
C ARG A 158 -25.23 -4.15 -15.73
N ALA A 159 -25.07 -4.65 -16.94
CA ALA A 159 -23.96 -4.25 -17.78
C ALA A 159 -24.10 -2.77 -18.21
N PRO A 160 -22.97 -2.07 -18.46
CA PRO A 160 -23.00 -0.73 -19.06
C PRO A 160 -23.50 -0.78 -20.50
N THR A 161 -24.16 0.30 -20.94
CA THR A 161 -24.33 0.58 -22.36
C THR A 161 -23.00 1.00 -22.98
N GLU A 162 -22.92 1.04 -24.32
CA GLU A 162 -21.71 1.49 -25.01
C GLU A 162 -21.34 2.94 -24.64
N ALA A 163 -22.33 3.85 -24.57
CA ALA A 163 -22.10 5.24 -24.17
C ALA A 163 -21.60 5.37 -22.71
N GLU A 164 -22.15 4.55 -21.79
CA GLU A 164 -21.67 4.51 -20.40
C GLU A 164 -20.24 3.99 -20.33
N LEU A 165 -19.90 2.97 -21.09
CA LEU A 165 -18.56 2.39 -21.14
C LEU A 165 -17.54 3.40 -21.69
N GLN A 166 -17.86 4.14 -22.75
CA GLN A 166 -17.03 5.23 -23.28
C GLN A 166 -16.81 6.34 -22.24
N ARG A 167 -17.86 6.70 -21.48
CA ARG A 167 -17.71 7.66 -20.37
C ARG A 167 -16.76 7.15 -19.28
N MET A 168 -16.83 5.88 -18.94
CA MET A 168 -15.89 5.27 -17.97
C MET A 168 -14.45 5.27 -18.50
N GLU A 169 -14.25 4.96 -19.79
CA GLU A 169 -12.93 5.05 -20.44
C GLU A 169 -12.37 6.48 -20.37
N THR A 170 -13.18 7.50 -20.64
CA THR A 170 -12.78 8.92 -20.55
C THR A 170 -12.35 9.30 -19.13
N LEU A 171 -13.06 8.82 -18.10
CA LEU A 171 -12.69 9.08 -16.71
C LEU A 171 -11.37 8.43 -16.31
N ILE A 172 -11.13 7.19 -16.74
CA ILE A 172 -9.86 6.50 -16.51
C ILE A 172 -8.72 7.20 -17.25
N ASP A 173 -8.92 7.56 -18.53
CA ASP A 173 -7.94 8.30 -19.33
C ASP A 173 -7.55 9.62 -18.66
N SER A 174 -8.52 10.38 -18.17
CA SER A 174 -8.29 11.61 -17.41
C SER A 174 -7.46 11.38 -16.13
N ALA A 175 -7.76 10.31 -15.40
CA ALA A 175 -7.01 9.95 -14.19
C ALA A 175 -5.58 9.52 -14.51
N MET A 176 -5.37 8.74 -15.58
CA MET A 176 -4.04 8.32 -16.02
C MET A 176 -3.20 9.53 -16.45
N ARG A 177 -3.77 10.47 -17.20
CA ARG A 177 -3.10 11.75 -17.54
C ARG A 177 -2.80 12.63 -16.33
N ALA A 178 -3.59 12.54 -15.28
CA ALA A 178 -3.30 13.24 -14.02
C ALA A 178 -2.15 12.62 -13.26
N GLY A 179 -1.75 11.38 -13.57
CA GLY A 179 -0.65 10.67 -12.96
C GLY A 179 -1.05 9.48 -12.07
N ALA A 180 -2.18 8.83 -12.36
CA ALA A 180 -2.46 7.54 -11.73
C ALA A 180 -1.39 6.50 -12.09
N ALA A 181 -1.01 5.65 -11.15
CA ALA A 181 -0.07 4.55 -11.37
C ALA A 181 -0.70 3.37 -12.13
N GLY A 182 -2.02 3.33 -12.21
CA GLY A 182 -2.78 2.26 -12.86
C GLY A 182 -4.24 2.29 -12.48
N MET A 183 -4.96 1.20 -12.78
CA MET A 183 -6.37 1.01 -12.42
C MET A 183 -6.49 -0.05 -11.33
N SER A 184 -7.35 0.18 -10.32
CA SER A 184 -7.72 -0.84 -9.35
C SER A 184 -9.16 -1.31 -9.51
N SER A 185 -9.44 -2.54 -9.06
CA SER A 185 -10.81 -3.03 -8.90
C SER A 185 -11.04 -3.69 -7.54
N GLY A 186 -12.30 -3.69 -7.08
CA GLY A 186 -12.73 -4.40 -5.88
C GLY A 186 -14.01 -5.16 -6.20
N LEU A 187 -13.87 -6.42 -6.61
CA LEU A 187 -14.94 -7.19 -7.24
C LEU A 187 -15.87 -7.90 -6.25
N ILE A 188 -15.63 -7.73 -4.95
CA ILE A 188 -16.61 -8.11 -3.90
C ILE A 188 -17.48 -6.93 -3.48
N TYR A 189 -17.13 -5.70 -3.86
CA TYR A 189 -17.84 -4.50 -3.43
C TYR A 189 -18.83 -4.02 -4.51
N VAL A 190 -19.98 -3.51 -4.08
CA VAL A 190 -20.94 -2.85 -4.98
C VAL A 190 -20.46 -1.44 -5.32
N PRO A 191 -20.41 -1.06 -6.62
CA PRO A 191 -20.95 -1.74 -7.80
C PRO A 191 -19.95 -2.64 -8.56
N GLY A 192 -18.71 -2.78 -8.13
CA GLY A 192 -17.68 -3.56 -8.82
C GLY A 192 -18.07 -5.04 -9.02
N THR A 193 -18.80 -5.62 -8.05
CA THR A 193 -19.26 -7.02 -8.10
C THR A 193 -20.19 -7.31 -9.30
N TYR A 194 -20.85 -6.30 -9.86
CA TYR A 194 -21.75 -6.45 -11.01
C TYR A 194 -21.03 -6.37 -12.37
N SER A 195 -19.76 -5.99 -12.37
CA SER A 195 -18.96 -5.92 -13.59
C SER A 195 -18.67 -7.31 -14.16
N ARG A 196 -18.59 -7.39 -15.47
CA ARG A 196 -18.21 -8.58 -16.20
C ARG A 196 -16.81 -8.41 -16.77
N LEU A 197 -16.17 -9.52 -17.07
CA LEU A 197 -14.80 -9.55 -17.60
C LEU A 197 -14.55 -8.63 -18.81
N PRO A 198 -15.43 -8.54 -19.84
CA PRO A 198 -15.22 -7.62 -20.97
C PRO A 198 -15.14 -6.14 -20.56
N GLU A 199 -15.94 -5.71 -19.56
CA GLU A 199 -15.88 -4.36 -19.00
C GLU A 199 -14.51 -4.08 -18.39
N LEU A 200 -14.03 -5.00 -17.54
CA LEU A 200 -12.73 -4.87 -16.87
C LEU A 200 -11.56 -4.81 -17.87
N ILE A 201 -11.56 -5.70 -18.87
CA ILE A 201 -10.51 -5.75 -19.91
C ILE A 201 -10.51 -4.43 -20.69
N ARG A 202 -11.66 -3.95 -21.12
CA ARG A 202 -11.77 -2.73 -21.91
C ARG A 202 -11.24 -1.51 -21.15
N LEU A 203 -11.60 -1.38 -19.89
CA LEU A 203 -11.14 -0.29 -19.03
C LEU A 203 -9.65 -0.42 -18.67
N ALA A 204 -9.16 -1.64 -18.43
CA ALA A 204 -7.74 -1.89 -18.17
C ALA A 204 -6.86 -1.54 -19.40
N ARG A 205 -7.35 -1.72 -20.63
CA ARG A 205 -6.65 -1.28 -21.85
C ARG A 205 -6.39 0.23 -21.88
N VAL A 206 -7.25 1.03 -21.22
CA VAL A 206 -7.00 2.47 -21.10
C VAL A 206 -5.76 2.71 -20.23
N ALA A 207 -5.66 2.04 -19.08
CA ALA A 207 -4.48 2.14 -18.21
C ALA A 207 -3.21 1.61 -18.88
N ALA A 208 -3.32 0.54 -19.68
CA ALA A 208 -2.20 -0.05 -20.42
C ALA A 208 -1.54 0.95 -21.40
N ARG A 209 -2.31 1.81 -22.05
CA ARG A 209 -1.78 2.87 -22.95
C ARG A 209 -0.79 3.81 -22.25
N TYR A 210 -0.90 3.94 -20.94
CA TYR A 210 -0.05 4.77 -20.09
C TYR A 210 1.00 3.97 -19.32
N ARG A 211 1.24 2.69 -19.68
CA ARG A 211 2.12 1.78 -18.93
C ARG A 211 1.73 1.64 -17.46
N GLY A 212 0.44 1.78 -17.15
CA GLY A 212 -0.10 1.54 -15.82
C GLY A 212 -0.26 0.04 -15.55
N LEU A 213 -0.60 -0.30 -14.30
CA LEU A 213 -0.89 -1.68 -13.88
C LEU A 213 -2.38 -1.87 -13.55
N TYR A 214 -2.80 -3.14 -13.39
CA TYR A 214 -4.10 -3.52 -12.87
C TYR A 214 -3.94 -4.17 -11.49
N ALA A 215 -4.42 -3.47 -10.43
CA ALA A 215 -4.47 -4.00 -9.07
C ALA A 215 -5.89 -4.50 -8.76
N THR A 216 -6.05 -5.63 -8.07
CA THR A 216 -7.40 -6.15 -7.84
C THR A 216 -7.59 -6.82 -6.48
N HIS A 217 -8.56 -6.31 -5.72
CA HIS A 217 -9.29 -7.12 -4.75
C HIS A 217 -10.18 -8.05 -5.56
N MET A 218 -9.84 -9.32 -5.58
CA MET A 218 -10.48 -10.33 -6.44
C MET A 218 -11.96 -10.53 -6.11
N ARG A 219 -12.70 -11.11 -7.03
CA ARG A 219 -14.14 -11.39 -6.90
C ARG A 219 -14.48 -12.36 -5.78
N ASN A 220 -13.54 -13.23 -5.43
CA ASN A 220 -13.70 -14.20 -4.37
C ASN A 220 -12.35 -14.54 -3.76
N GLU A 221 -12.28 -14.61 -2.44
CA GLU A 221 -11.08 -14.94 -1.67
C GLU A 221 -11.30 -16.19 -0.79
N SER A 222 -12.30 -17.02 -1.15
CA SER A 222 -12.66 -18.26 -0.46
C SER A 222 -12.89 -19.40 -1.46
N ASP A 223 -14.08 -19.96 -1.54
CA ASP A 223 -14.38 -21.21 -2.27
C ASP A 223 -14.05 -21.17 -3.77
N SER A 224 -14.17 -20.01 -4.41
CA SER A 224 -13.89 -19.80 -5.84
C SER A 224 -12.63 -18.95 -6.09
N VAL A 225 -11.69 -18.92 -5.15
CA VAL A 225 -10.49 -18.09 -5.23
C VAL A 225 -9.62 -18.40 -6.46
N ALA A 226 -9.48 -19.66 -6.85
CA ALA A 226 -8.72 -20.05 -8.05
C ALA A 226 -9.30 -19.44 -9.33
N PHE A 227 -10.64 -19.45 -9.48
CA PHE A 227 -11.30 -18.76 -10.60
C PHE A 227 -11.10 -17.25 -10.57
N ALA A 228 -11.07 -16.65 -9.37
CA ALA A 228 -10.83 -15.22 -9.23
C ALA A 228 -9.39 -14.83 -9.58
N VAL A 229 -8.40 -15.68 -9.25
CA VAL A 229 -7.01 -15.54 -9.73
C VAL A 229 -6.97 -15.61 -11.26
N LEU A 230 -7.60 -16.61 -11.86
CA LEU A 230 -7.66 -16.77 -13.34
C LEU A 230 -8.36 -15.57 -14.01
N GLU A 231 -9.42 -15.00 -13.40
CA GLU A 231 -10.07 -13.78 -13.90
C GLU A 231 -9.08 -12.61 -13.91
N ALA A 232 -8.35 -12.39 -12.81
CA ALA A 232 -7.36 -11.32 -12.71
C ALA A 232 -6.23 -11.47 -13.76
N LEU A 233 -5.67 -12.67 -13.89
CA LEU A 233 -4.65 -13.00 -14.88
C LEU A 233 -5.15 -12.77 -16.32
N ARG A 234 -6.41 -13.12 -16.59
CA ARG A 234 -7.03 -12.91 -17.89
C ARG A 234 -7.21 -11.44 -18.22
N VAL A 235 -7.60 -10.59 -17.25
CA VAL A 235 -7.66 -9.13 -17.45
C VAL A 235 -6.29 -8.60 -17.88
N GLY A 236 -5.22 -8.94 -17.16
CA GLY A 236 -3.87 -8.48 -17.50
C GLY A 236 -3.41 -8.93 -18.87
N ARG A 237 -3.57 -10.21 -19.19
CA ARG A 237 -3.18 -10.80 -20.48
C ARG A 237 -3.92 -10.16 -21.64
N GLU A 238 -5.25 -10.02 -21.56
CA GLU A 238 -6.06 -9.49 -22.67
C GLU A 238 -6.00 -7.96 -22.79
N ALA A 239 -5.68 -7.26 -21.69
CA ALA A 239 -5.48 -5.82 -21.73
C ALA A 239 -4.01 -5.40 -22.00
N GLY A 240 -3.05 -6.32 -21.86
CA GLY A 240 -1.63 -6.07 -22.14
C GLY A 240 -0.94 -5.23 -21.07
N LEU A 241 -1.17 -5.52 -19.77
CA LEU A 241 -0.57 -4.78 -18.66
C LEU A 241 -0.23 -5.68 -17.46
N PRO A 242 0.71 -5.26 -16.59
CA PRO A 242 1.04 -5.96 -15.36
C PRO A 242 -0.16 -6.11 -14.43
N VAL A 243 -0.21 -7.22 -13.68
CA VAL A 243 -1.24 -7.50 -12.69
C VAL A 243 -0.65 -7.52 -11.29
N GLN A 244 -1.32 -6.86 -10.37
CA GLN A 244 -1.06 -6.96 -8.93
C GLN A 244 -2.31 -7.53 -8.26
N ILE A 245 -2.20 -8.73 -7.70
CA ILE A 245 -3.28 -9.34 -6.92
C ILE A 245 -3.17 -8.84 -5.50
N SER A 246 -4.18 -8.07 -5.08
CA SER A 246 -4.20 -7.41 -3.78
C SER A 246 -4.41 -8.41 -2.64
N HIS A 247 -3.68 -8.21 -1.53
CA HIS A 247 -3.82 -8.91 -0.24
C HIS A 247 -4.21 -10.39 -0.40
N LEU A 248 -3.44 -11.16 -1.19
CA LEU A 248 -3.72 -12.57 -1.46
C LEU A 248 -3.91 -13.35 -0.17
N LYS A 249 -5.05 -14.03 -0.04
CA LYS A 249 -5.44 -14.84 1.11
C LYS A 249 -6.46 -15.89 0.77
N LEU A 250 -6.63 -16.82 1.69
CA LEU A 250 -7.64 -17.89 1.63
C LEU A 250 -8.56 -17.75 2.84
N GLY A 251 -9.76 -17.27 2.60
CA GLY A 251 -10.78 -17.08 3.63
C GLY A 251 -11.60 -18.35 3.88
N GLY A 252 -11.79 -18.68 5.17
CA GLY A 252 -12.58 -19.82 5.62
C GLY A 252 -11.75 -21.09 5.78
N GLN A 253 -11.96 -21.78 6.88
CA GLN A 253 -11.19 -22.95 7.30
C GLN A 253 -11.17 -24.08 6.26
N GLN A 254 -12.26 -24.24 5.51
CA GLN A 254 -12.40 -25.25 4.44
C GLN A 254 -11.45 -25.01 3.25
N ASN A 255 -10.86 -23.81 3.15
CA ASN A 255 -9.95 -23.44 2.06
C ASN A 255 -8.47 -23.41 2.48
N TRP A 256 -8.15 -23.58 3.78
CA TRP A 256 -6.79 -23.55 4.26
C TRP A 256 -5.91 -24.60 3.60
N GLY A 257 -4.63 -24.29 3.40
CA GLY A 257 -3.65 -25.18 2.78
C GLY A 257 -3.67 -25.18 1.24
N ARG A 258 -4.59 -24.44 0.59
CA ARG A 258 -4.65 -24.36 -0.88
C ARG A 258 -3.75 -23.27 -1.49
N THR A 259 -2.91 -22.65 -0.70
CA THR A 259 -2.01 -21.56 -1.15
C THR A 259 -1.13 -21.99 -2.32
N ALA A 260 -0.59 -23.23 -2.29
CA ALA A 260 0.26 -23.74 -3.36
C ALA A 260 -0.47 -23.80 -4.72
N GLU A 261 -1.76 -24.12 -4.75
CA GLU A 261 -2.59 -24.09 -5.96
C GLU A 261 -2.59 -22.69 -6.58
N LEU A 262 -2.85 -21.66 -5.77
CA LEU A 262 -2.93 -20.27 -6.24
C LEU A 262 -1.59 -19.75 -6.74
N LEU A 263 -0.52 -20.01 -5.98
CA LEU A 263 0.83 -19.60 -6.36
C LEU A 263 1.28 -20.28 -7.66
N ASN A 264 0.90 -21.54 -7.89
CA ASN A 264 1.17 -22.26 -9.14
C ASN A 264 0.44 -21.65 -10.34
N LEU A 265 -0.80 -21.17 -10.19
CA LEU A 265 -1.52 -20.45 -11.25
C LEU A 265 -0.78 -19.15 -11.62
N ILE A 266 -0.38 -18.39 -10.60
CA ILE A 266 0.37 -17.12 -10.77
C ILE A 266 1.72 -17.39 -11.44
N GLU A 267 2.46 -18.39 -10.96
CA GLU A 267 3.79 -18.73 -11.49
C GLU A 267 3.72 -19.27 -12.93
N THR A 268 2.66 -19.98 -13.26
CA THR A 268 2.40 -20.42 -14.64
C THR A 268 2.19 -19.23 -15.59
N ALA A 269 1.42 -18.24 -15.16
CA ALA A 269 1.25 -17.00 -15.93
C ALA A 269 2.57 -16.25 -16.08
N ARG A 270 3.39 -16.16 -15.01
CA ARG A 270 4.71 -15.52 -15.06
C ARG A 270 5.66 -16.21 -16.03
N ARG A 271 5.71 -17.55 -16.01
CA ARG A 271 6.53 -18.34 -16.95
C ARG A 271 6.15 -18.14 -18.42
N THR A 272 4.92 -17.74 -18.69
CA THR A 272 4.47 -17.38 -20.06
C THR A 272 4.67 -15.89 -20.38
N GLY A 273 5.44 -15.15 -19.57
CA GLY A 273 5.82 -13.77 -19.81
C GLY A 273 4.86 -12.72 -19.25
N GLN A 274 3.84 -13.10 -18.49
CA GLN A 274 2.95 -12.14 -17.84
C GLN A 274 3.60 -11.58 -16.57
N GLU A 275 3.67 -10.26 -16.42
CA GLU A 275 4.12 -9.63 -15.18
C GLU A 275 3.00 -9.70 -14.13
N VAL A 276 3.23 -10.48 -13.06
CA VAL A 276 2.28 -10.65 -11.95
C VAL A 276 3.02 -10.53 -10.63
N THR A 277 2.50 -9.68 -9.75
CA THR A 277 2.91 -9.56 -8.35
C THR A 277 1.69 -9.72 -7.45
N ILE A 278 1.95 -9.97 -6.17
CA ILE A 278 0.92 -10.00 -5.14
C ILE A 278 1.33 -9.11 -3.98
N ASP A 279 0.39 -8.72 -3.13
CA ASP A 279 0.70 -8.18 -1.80
C ASP A 279 -0.01 -8.97 -0.69
N GLN A 280 0.42 -8.72 0.54
CA GLN A 280 -0.07 -9.40 1.72
C GLN A 280 0.15 -8.54 2.97
N TYR A 281 -0.81 -8.58 3.91
CA TYR A 281 -0.58 -8.17 5.30
C TYR A 281 -0.31 -9.40 6.18
N PRO A 282 0.58 -9.29 7.20
CA PRO A 282 1.07 -10.44 7.98
C PRO A 282 0.17 -10.78 9.17
N TYR A 283 -1.14 -11.01 8.93
CA TYR A 283 -2.14 -11.27 9.97
C TYR A 283 -3.15 -12.33 9.57
N THR A 284 -3.73 -13.01 10.56
CA THR A 284 -4.69 -14.11 10.39
C THR A 284 -6.15 -13.68 10.39
N ALA A 285 -6.40 -12.40 10.20
CA ALA A 285 -7.74 -11.84 10.03
C ALA A 285 -7.74 -10.81 8.89
N SER A 286 -8.90 -10.55 8.32
CA SER A 286 -9.13 -9.46 7.36
C SER A 286 -10.00 -8.37 7.97
N SER A 287 -10.10 -7.21 7.32
CA SER A 287 -11.00 -6.13 7.74
C SER A 287 -11.65 -5.47 6.54
N THR A 288 -12.98 -5.34 6.60
CA THR A 288 -13.79 -4.67 5.58
C THR A 288 -15.16 -4.27 6.15
N SER A 289 -16.09 -3.82 5.29
CA SER A 289 -17.45 -3.46 5.69
C SER A 289 -18.29 -4.68 6.13
N LEU A 290 -19.09 -4.48 7.16
CA LEU A 290 -19.99 -5.51 7.68
C LEU A 290 -21.03 -5.96 6.64
N SER A 291 -21.40 -5.06 5.72
CA SER A 291 -22.34 -5.34 4.60
C SER A 291 -21.86 -6.42 3.63
N THR A 292 -20.57 -6.77 3.61
CA THR A 292 -20.05 -7.89 2.79
C THR A 292 -20.61 -9.26 3.19
N LEU A 293 -21.19 -9.37 4.38
CA LEU A 293 -21.95 -10.56 4.80
C LEU A 293 -23.29 -10.70 4.09
N LEU A 294 -23.85 -9.63 3.52
CA LEU A 294 -25.12 -9.64 2.82
C LEU A 294 -24.94 -10.13 1.37
N PRO A 295 -25.96 -10.77 0.78
CA PRO A 295 -25.98 -11.03 -0.66
C PRO A 295 -25.87 -9.74 -1.48
N ASP A 296 -25.13 -9.78 -2.59
CA ASP A 296 -24.87 -8.58 -3.41
C ASP A 296 -26.12 -8.01 -4.05
N ASP A 297 -27.08 -8.87 -4.43
CA ASP A 297 -28.33 -8.49 -5.09
C ASP A 297 -29.21 -7.60 -4.21
N VAL A 298 -29.17 -7.78 -2.90
CA VAL A 298 -29.96 -6.95 -1.98
C VAL A 298 -29.36 -5.55 -1.81
N GLN A 299 -28.08 -5.39 -2.08
CA GLN A 299 -27.32 -4.13 -1.95
C GLN A 299 -27.40 -3.23 -3.20
N ALA A 300 -27.99 -3.71 -4.30
CA ALA A 300 -28.15 -2.94 -5.53
C ALA A 300 -28.90 -1.63 -5.30
N ASP A 301 -28.61 -0.62 -6.12
CA ASP A 301 -29.27 0.68 -6.18
C ASP A 301 -29.15 1.56 -4.92
N GLY A 302 -28.30 1.19 -3.96
CA GLY A 302 -27.92 2.03 -2.82
C GLY A 302 -28.61 1.72 -1.50
N ALA A 303 -28.31 2.53 -0.48
CA ALA A 303 -28.72 2.28 0.91
C ALA A 303 -30.23 2.33 1.12
N ASP A 304 -30.93 3.27 0.45
CA ASP A 304 -32.38 3.41 0.58
C ASP A 304 -33.11 2.22 -0.06
N SER A 305 -32.61 1.74 -1.21
CA SER A 305 -33.12 0.53 -1.86
C SER A 305 -32.87 -0.71 -1.01
N LEU A 306 -31.69 -0.82 -0.35
CA LEU A 306 -31.39 -1.87 0.61
C LEU A 306 -32.39 -1.84 1.78
N ARG A 307 -32.62 -0.66 2.39
CA ARG A 307 -33.56 -0.50 3.49
C ARG A 307 -34.97 -0.92 3.06
N ALA A 308 -35.46 -0.42 1.91
CA ALA A 308 -36.78 -0.75 1.37
C ALA A 308 -36.94 -2.26 1.08
N ARG A 309 -35.90 -2.92 0.53
CA ARG A 309 -35.90 -4.37 0.30
C ARG A 309 -35.98 -5.15 1.62
N LEU A 310 -35.23 -4.75 2.65
CA LEU A 310 -35.19 -5.42 3.94
C LEU A 310 -36.46 -5.21 4.79
N LEU A 311 -37.30 -4.21 4.47
CA LEU A 311 -38.65 -4.06 5.04
C LEU A 311 -39.62 -5.14 4.54
N ARG A 312 -39.35 -5.79 3.39
CA ARG A 312 -40.18 -6.86 2.85
C ARG A 312 -39.89 -8.18 3.60
N PRO A 313 -40.84 -8.79 4.33
CA PRO A 313 -40.58 -9.94 5.20
C PRO A 313 -39.95 -11.15 4.46
N ARG A 314 -40.41 -11.42 3.23
CA ARG A 314 -39.89 -12.51 2.40
C ARG A 314 -38.42 -12.27 2.00
N VAL A 315 -38.05 -11.05 1.64
CA VAL A 315 -36.68 -10.68 1.28
C VAL A 315 -35.78 -10.77 2.51
N ARG A 316 -36.19 -10.16 3.64
CA ARG A 316 -35.44 -10.24 4.90
C ARG A 316 -35.18 -11.69 5.32
N ALA A 317 -36.23 -12.55 5.26
CA ALA A 317 -36.08 -13.97 5.57
C ALA A 317 -35.11 -14.69 4.62
N ALA A 318 -35.11 -14.36 3.33
CA ALA A 318 -34.18 -14.94 2.36
C ALA A 318 -32.73 -14.52 2.63
N VAL A 319 -32.49 -13.24 2.94
CA VAL A 319 -31.16 -12.72 3.32
C VAL A 319 -30.63 -13.42 4.58
N LEU A 320 -31.44 -13.51 5.63
CA LEU A 320 -31.05 -14.22 6.85
C LEU A 320 -30.69 -15.70 6.58
N ARG A 321 -31.50 -16.40 5.77
CA ARG A 321 -31.17 -17.79 5.37
C ARG A 321 -29.86 -17.86 4.58
N SER A 322 -29.60 -16.90 3.68
CA SER A 322 -28.36 -16.87 2.91
C SER A 322 -27.15 -16.67 3.80
N MET A 323 -27.21 -15.72 4.74
CA MET A 323 -26.13 -15.46 5.69
C MET A 323 -25.81 -16.68 6.56
N VAL A 324 -26.85 -17.34 7.09
CA VAL A 324 -26.68 -18.56 7.90
C VAL A 324 -26.12 -19.70 7.07
N ARG A 325 -26.55 -19.91 5.81
CA ARG A 325 -25.94 -20.92 4.92
C ARG A 325 -24.46 -20.63 4.67
N ARG A 326 -24.07 -19.38 4.38
CA ARG A 326 -22.66 -18.97 4.21
C ARG A 326 -21.83 -19.20 5.47
N LEU A 327 -22.41 -18.97 6.66
CA LEU A 327 -21.77 -19.26 7.93
C LEU A 327 -21.49 -20.76 8.10
N HIS A 328 -22.51 -21.61 7.86
CA HIS A 328 -22.37 -23.05 7.98
C HIS A 328 -21.41 -23.64 6.91
N ALA A 329 -21.39 -23.08 5.70
CA ALA A 329 -20.43 -23.47 4.67
C ALA A 329 -18.97 -23.21 5.10
N ARG A 330 -18.73 -22.23 5.99
CA ARG A 330 -17.44 -21.99 6.65
C ARG A 330 -17.20 -22.89 7.87
N GLN A 331 -18.04 -23.90 8.11
CA GLN A 331 -17.99 -24.79 9.28
C GLN A 331 -18.15 -24.07 10.63
N LEU A 332 -18.76 -22.89 10.63
CA LEU A 332 -18.99 -22.06 11.82
C LEU A 332 -20.47 -22.16 12.28
N ARG A 333 -20.68 -22.03 13.58
CA ARG A 333 -22.02 -22.05 14.20
C ARG A 333 -22.52 -20.68 14.60
N HIS A 334 -21.61 -19.74 14.86
CA HIS A 334 -21.86 -18.39 15.37
C HIS A 334 -21.04 -17.33 14.62
N PHE A 335 -21.49 -16.08 14.66
CA PHE A 335 -20.77 -14.94 14.07
C PHE A 335 -19.72 -14.36 15.04
N SER A 336 -19.17 -15.17 15.94
CA SER A 336 -18.07 -14.79 16.84
C SER A 336 -16.78 -14.39 16.10
N TYR A 337 -16.61 -14.87 14.88
CA TYR A 337 -15.46 -14.54 14.03
C TYR A 337 -15.52 -13.12 13.42
N VAL A 338 -16.64 -12.42 13.57
CA VAL A 338 -16.86 -11.05 13.06
C VAL A 338 -16.88 -10.10 14.25
N VAL A 339 -15.89 -9.22 14.33
CA VAL A 339 -15.73 -8.22 15.39
C VAL A 339 -15.95 -6.82 14.80
N VAL A 340 -16.82 -6.02 15.39
CA VAL A 340 -17.09 -4.64 14.96
C VAL A 340 -15.87 -3.77 15.28
N ALA A 341 -15.27 -3.17 14.26
CA ALA A 341 -14.08 -2.33 14.40
C ALA A 341 -14.43 -0.86 14.64
N ASN A 342 -15.41 -0.34 13.89
CA ASN A 342 -15.91 1.02 14.09
C ASN A 342 -17.39 1.11 13.69
N PHE A 343 -18.21 1.58 14.64
CA PHE A 343 -19.63 1.82 14.46
C PHE A 343 -19.99 3.17 15.07
N PRO A 344 -19.91 4.27 14.33
CA PRO A 344 -20.11 5.63 14.84
C PRO A 344 -21.44 5.87 15.58
N PRO A 345 -22.57 5.24 15.19
CA PRO A 345 -23.84 5.44 15.92
C PRO A 345 -23.84 4.93 17.36
N ASP A 346 -23.01 3.92 17.66
CA ASP A 346 -22.86 3.37 19.02
C ASP A 346 -21.45 2.78 19.19
N THR A 347 -20.53 3.61 19.64
CA THR A 347 -19.11 3.24 19.82
C THR A 347 -18.89 2.20 20.94
N THR A 348 -19.88 1.95 21.78
CA THR A 348 -19.80 0.90 22.82
C THR A 348 -19.84 -0.52 22.25
N LEU A 349 -20.14 -0.65 20.94
CA LEU A 349 -20.11 -1.90 20.21
C LEU A 349 -18.74 -2.20 19.60
N ASN A 350 -17.85 -1.21 19.54
CA ASN A 350 -16.52 -1.39 19.00
C ASN A 350 -15.70 -2.39 19.82
N GLY A 351 -15.05 -3.33 19.16
CA GLY A 351 -14.32 -4.43 19.78
C GLY A 351 -15.16 -5.64 20.19
N LEU A 352 -16.49 -5.57 20.07
CA LEU A 352 -17.37 -6.70 20.33
C LEU A 352 -17.62 -7.53 19.07
N SER A 353 -17.68 -8.85 19.22
CA SER A 353 -18.15 -9.72 18.15
C SER A 353 -19.66 -9.58 17.95
N VAL A 354 -20.15 -9.96 16.76
CA VAL A 354 -21.60 -9.97 16.47
C VAL A 354 -22.36 -10.88 17.45
N GLU A 355 -21.75 -11.99 17.86
CA GLU A 355 -22.32 -12.91 18.87
C GLU A 355 -22.46 -12.20 20.23
N GLU A 356 -21.42 -11.47 20.69
CA GLU A 356 -21.46 -10.72 21.96
C GLU A 356 -22.48 -9.58 21.90
N ILE A 357 -22.58 -8.84 20.79
CA ILE A 357 -23.60 -7.82 20.59
C ILE A 357 -25.00 -8.43 20.67
N ASN A 358 -25.21 -9.59 20.03
CA ASN A 358 -26.49 -10.31 20.08
C ASN A 358 -26.86 -10.72 21.52
N ARG A 359 -25.91 -11.24 22.29
CA ARG A 359 -26.08 -11.60 23.71
C ARG A 359 -26.36 -10.36 24.58
N ARG A 360 -25.61 -9.26 24.39
CA ARG A 360 -25.82 -7.99 25.11
C ARG A 360 -27.24 -7.44 24.88
N ARG A 361 -27.81 -7.68 23.69
CA ARG A 361 -29.20 -7.34 23.35
C ARG A 361 -30.23 -8.36 23.86
N LYS A 362 -29.82 -9.34 24.71
CA LYS A 362 -30.66 -10.40 25.30
C LYS A 362 -31.43 -11.20 24.24
N ARG A 363 -30.85 -11.42 23.07
CA ARG A 363 -31.45 -12.18 21.96
C ARG A 363 -31.08 -13.67 22.04
N PRO A 364 -31.85 -14.56 21.40
CA PRO A 364 -31.52 -15.98 21.34
C PRO A 364 -30.11 -16.23 20.81
N HIS A 365 -29.35 -17.11 21.48
CA HIS A 365 -27.99 -17.49 21.08
C HIS A 365 -28.05 -18.50 19.93
N ARG A 366 -28.26 -18.01 18.73
CA ARG A 366 -28.34 -18.80 17.48
C ARG A 366 -28.02 -17.95 16.27
N ALA A 367 -27.40 -18.55 15.25
CA ALA A 367 -26.92 -17.90 14.04
C ALA A 367 -27.96 -16.98 13.36
N ARG A 368 -29.25 -17.38 13.34
CA ARG A 368 -30.30 -16.55 12.73
C ARG A 368 -30.55 -15.23 13.49
N ALA A 369 -30.45 -15.24 14.82
CA ALA A 369 -30.61 -14.03 15.63
C ALA A 369 -29.38 -13.10 15.47
N GLU A 370 -28.18 -13.69 15.41
CA GLU A 370 -26.93 -12.97 15.15
C GLU A 370 -26.92 -12.35 13.74
N ALA A 371 -27.36 -13.10 12.72
CA ALA A 371 -27.56 -12.56 11.38
C ALA A 371 -28.56 -11.39 11.36
N ALA A 372 -29.62 -11.42 12.17
CA ALA A 372 -30.55 -10.31 12.30
C ALA A 372 -29.88 -9.09 12.95
N THR A 373 -28.98 -9.29 13.90
CA THR A 373 -28.16 -8.22 14.50
C THR A 373 -27.27 -7.56 13.45
N VAL A 374 -26.61 -8.33 12.55
CA VAL A 374 -25.86 -7.77 11.42
C VAL A 374 -26.75 -6.91 10.53
N LEU A 375 -27.94 -7.39 10.13
CA LEU A 375 -28.85 -6.61 9.28
C LEU A 375 -29.24 -5.28 9.90
N GLU A 376 -29.48 -5.25 11.22
CA GLU A 376 -29.84 -4.01 11.91
C GLU A 376 -28.69 -3.01 11.97
N LEU A 377 -27.46 -3.47 12.24
CA LEU A 377 -26.29 -2.62 12.19
C LEU A 377 -26.12 -2.01 10.80
N VAL A 378 -26.15 -2.83 9.76
CA VAL A 378 -26.01 -2.37 8.36
C VAL A 378 -27.15 -1.43 7.92
N GLN A 379 -28.38 -1.65 8.39
CA GLN A 379 -29.51 -0.76 8.10
C GLN A 379 -29.37 0.62 8.76
N GLN A 380 -28.78 0.67 9.94
CA GLN A 380 -28.53 1.90 10.67
C GLN A 380 -27.31 2.63 10.10
N HIS A 381 -26.19 1.93 10.00
CA HIS A 381 -24.92 2.41 9.45
C HIS A 381 -24.03 1.21 9.13
N ASP A 382 -23.36 1.23 7.96
CA ASP A 382 -22.45 0.12 7.60
C ASP A 382 -21.17 0.22 8.43
N ALA A 383 -21.02 -0.68 9.40
CA ALA A 383 -19.86 -0.75 10.27
C ALA A 383 -18.62 -1.30 9.53
N SER A 384 -17.43 -0.83 9.88
CA SER A 384 -16.22 -1.60 9.59
C SER A 384 -16.08 -2.76 10.58
N ALA A 385 -15.59 -3.90 10.11
CA ALA A 385 -15.46 -5.11 10.92
C ALA A 385 -14.17 -5.87 10.61
N ILE A 386 -13.70 -6.65 11.60
CA ILE A 386 -12.59 -7.58 11.50
C ILE A 386 -13.17 -8.98 11.36
N PHE A 387 -12.62 -9.76 10.42
CA PHE A 387 -13.08 -11.12 10.12
C PHE A 387 -11.94 -12.09 10.39
N HIS A 388 -12.02 -12.82 11.51
CA HIS A 388 -11.06 -13.87 11.86
C HIS A 388 -11.31 -15.12 10.99
N GLY A 389 -10.24 -15.82 10.60
CA GLY A 389 -10.40 -17.05 9.83
C GLY A 389 -9.44 -17.23 8.65
N LEU A 390 -8.21 -16.69 8.78
CA LEU A 390 -7.07 -17.00 7.90
C LEU A 390 -6.10 -17.93 8.63
N SER A 391 -5.41 -18.78 7.88
CA SER A 391 -4.40 -19.70 8.41
C SER A 391 -3.05 -19.01 8.55
N GLU A 392 -2.36 -19.21 9.67
CA GLU A 392 -0.98 -18.75 9.85
C GLU A 392 -0.02 -19.47 8.88
N ASP A 393 -0.26 -20.76 8.58
CA ASP A 393 0.54 -21.52 7.62
C ASP A 393 0.41 -20.96 6.20
N ASP A 394 -0.81 -20.59 5.79
CA ASP A 394 -1.05 -19.93 4.51
C ASP A 394 -0.39 -18.55 4.46
N VAL A 395 -0.45 -17.77 5.55
CA VAL A 395 0.26 -16.48 5.68
C VAL A 395 1.75 -16.67 5.45
N GLN A 396 2.37 -17.66 6.09
CA GLN A 396 3.80 -17.94 5.93
C GLN A 396 4.14 -18.46 4.53
N GLN A 397 3.27 -19.29 3.94
CA GLN A 397 3.50 -19.82 2.60
C GLN A 397 3.43 -18.72 1.54
N ILE A 398 2.45 -17.82 1.62
CA ILE A 398 2.37 -16.63 0.75
C ILE A 398 3.58 -15.73 0.98
N MET A 399 4.00 -15.57 2.24
CA MET A 399 5.16 -14.75 2.58
C MET A 399 6.47 -15.27 1.99
N ARG A 400 6.61 -16.58 1.76
CA ARG A 400 7.80 -17.15 1.09
C ARG A 400 7.83 -16.86 -0.41
N TYR A 401 6.71 -16.49 -1.03
CA TYR A 401 6.66 -16.26 -2.46
C TYR A 401 7.46 -15.00 -2.87
N PRO A 402 8.44 -15.10 -3.80
CA PRO A 402 9.40 -14.02 -4.06
C PRO A 402 8.81 -12.77 -4.72
N HIS A 403 7.61 -12.87 -5.31
CA HIS A 403 6.90 -11.74 -5.92
C HIS A 403 5.75 -11.22 -5.05
N ASN A 404 5.83 -11.48 -3.74
CA ASN A 404 4.92 -10.97 -2.73
C ASN A 404 5.49 -9.69 -2.11
N MET A 405 4.70 -8.61 -2.09
CA MET A 405 5.02 -7.34 -1.42
C MET A 405 4.36 -7.31 -0.03
N VAL A 406 4.96 -6.57 0.90
CA VAL A 406 4.32 -6.30 2.19
C VAL A 406 3.43 -5.08 2.07
N ALA A 407 2.20 -5.19 2.58
CA ALA A 407 1.23 -4.11 2.58
C ALA A 407 0.45 -4.06 3.89
N SER A 408 -0.18 -2.94 4.20
CA SER A 408 -1.02 -2.82 5.39
C SER A 408 -2.50 -3.03 5.12
N ASP A 409 -2.97 -2.70 3.92
CA ASP A 409 -4.40 -2.62 3.59
C ASP A 409 -5.15 -1.74 4.62
N ALA A 410 -4.57 -0.58 4.94
CA ALA A 410 -5.03 0.31 6.00
C ALA A 410 -5.16 1.77 5.54
N SER A 411 -5.88 2.57 6.33
CA SER A 411 -5.93 4.02 6.22
C SER A 411 -4.91 4.71 7.17
N ILE A 412 -4.76 6.01 7.04
CA ILE A 412 -4.15 6.82 8.10
C ILE A 412 -5.02 6.66 9.34
N ARG A 413 -4.40 6.38 10.48
CA ARG A 413 -5.14 6.09 11.73
C ARG A 413 -5.24 7.33 12.61
N VAL A 414 -6.47 7.67 12.94
CA VAL A 414 -6.72 8.64 14.01
C VAL A 414 -6.59 7.91 15.34
N TRP A 415 -5.72 8.41 16.21
CA TRP A 415 -5.41 7.78 17.48
C TRP A 415 -6.66 7.65 18.36
N ARG A 416 -6.91 6.43 18.89
CA ARG A 416 -8.05 6.05 19.73
C ARG A 416 -9.43 6.09 19.05
N GLU A 417 -9.51 6.16 17.72
CA GLU A 417 -10.77 6.04 17.01
C GLU A 417 -11.07 4.57 16.67
N GLY A 418 -12.16 4.04 17.21
CA GLY A 418 -12.59 2.65 17.02
C GLY A 418 -11.67 1.61 17.67
N VAL A 419 -11.82 0.35 17.23
CA VAL A 419 -10.93 -0.78 17.55
C VAL A 419 -10.47 -1.38 16.21
N PRO A 420 -9.59 -0.68 15.48
CA PRO A 420 -9.21 -1.08 14.12
C PRO A 420 -8.35 -2.33 14.11
N HIS A 421 -8.26 -2.95 12.92
CA HIS A 421 -7.35 -4.06 12.70
C HIS A 421 -5.88 -3.63 12.96
N PRO A 422 -5.06 -4.42 13.68
CA PRO A 422 -3.67 -4.07 14.04
C PRO A 422 -2.75 -3.85 12.83
N ARG A 423 -3.10 -4.37 11.65
CA ARG A 423 -2.34 -4.18 10.41
C ARG A 423 -2.10 -2.70 10.05
N GLY A 424 -2.95 -1.80 10.55
CA GLY A 424 -2.80 -0.37 10.33
C GLY A 424 -1.68 0.28 11.13
N TYR A 425 -1.00 -0.45 12.02
CA TYR A 425 0.05 0.09 12.88
C TYR A 425 1.39 -0.62 12.76
N GLY A 426 1.45 -1.86 12.27
CA GLY A 426 2.67 -2.63 12.39
C GLY A 426 2.89 -3.74 11.38
N SER A 427 2.41 -3.62 10.14
CA SER A 427 2.59 -4.66 9.12
C SER A 427 4.06 -4.91 8.79
N ASN A 428 4.85 -3.86 8.56
CA ASN A 428 6.26 -4.01 8.21
C ASN A 428 7.10 -4.43 9.42
N ALA A 429 6.90 -3.79 10.58
CA ALA A 429 7.60 -4.15 11.80
C ALA A 429 7.29 -5.60 12.24
N ARG A 430 6.05 -6.08 12.02
CA ARG A 430 5.69 -7.47 12.26
C ARG A 430 6.44 -8.44 11.35
N VAL A 431 6.61 -8.11 10.06
CA VAL A 431 7.44 -8.93 9.16
C VAL A 431 8.86 -8.98 9.67
N LEU A 432 9.46 -7.85 10.02
CA LEU A 432 10.84 -7.77 10.50
C LEU A 432 11.03 -8.48 11.86
N GLY A 433 10.13 -8.27 12.81
CA GLY A 433 10.22 -8.87 14.15
C GLY A 433 9.85 -10.35 14.13
N ARG A 434 8.59 -10.65 13.78
CA ARG A 434 8.04 -12.00 13.89
C ARG A 434 8.53 -12.93 12.78
N TYR A 435 8.39 -12.53 11.50
CA TYR A 435 8.63 -13.46 10.39
C TYR A 435 10.10 -13.55 9.95
N VAL A 436 10.88 -12.50 10.16
CA VAL A 436 12.35 -12.53 9.90
C VAL A 436 13.09 -13.02 11.14
N ARG A 437 13.01 -12.27 12.26
CA ARG A 437 13.86 -12.53 13.44
C ARG A 437 13.44 -13.79 14.21
N GLU A 438 12.13 -13.93 14.53
CA GLU A 438 11.65 -15.02 15.39
C GLU A 438 11.42 -16.31 14.62
N LEU A 439 10.57 -16.28 13.58
CA LEU A 439 10.14 -17.46 12.82
C LEU A 439 11.06 -17.82 11.65
N ARG A 440 11.95 -16.92 11.23
CA ARG A 440 12.92 -17.13 10.13
C ARG A 440 12.27 -17.61 8.82
N VAL A 441 11.08 -17.05 8.50
CA VAL A 441 10.32 -17.39 7.30
C VAL A 441 11.03 -16.92 6.03
N LEU A 442 11.71 -15.75 6.11
CA LEU A 442 12.52 -15.18 5.04
C LEU A 442 13.71 -14.40 5.64
N PRO A 443 14.84 -14.24 4.90
CA PRO A 443 15.96 -13.43 5.33
C PRO A 443 15.62 -11.94 5.31
N LEU A 444 16.37 -11.14 6.10
CA LEU A 444 16.11 -9.71 6.25
C LEU A 444 16.26 -8.94 4.94
N GLU A 445 17.27 -9.29 4.14
CA GLU A 445 17.53 -8.67 2.83
C GLU A 445 16.34 -8.81 1.89
N GLU A 446 15.74 -10.00 1.88
CA GLU A 446 14.58 -10.28 1.04
C GLU A 446 13.31 -9.58 1.57
N ALA A 447 13.13 -9.50 2.89
CA ALA A 447 12.05 -8.71 3.47
C ALA A 447 12.14 -7.23 3.05
N ILE A 448 13.34 -6.64 3.15
CA ILE A 448 13.59 -5.26 2.75
C ILE A 448 13.31 -5.07 1.25
N ARG A 449 13.79 -5.98 0.38
CA ARG A 449 13.50 -5.91 -1.07
C ARG A 449 11.99 -5.86 -1.35
N ARG A 450 11.20 -6.67 -0.64
CA ARG A 450 9.74 -6.74 -0.79
C ARG A 450 8.98 -5.56 -0.21
N MET A 451 9.64 -4.79 0.62
CA MET A 451 9.13 -3.53 1.18
C MET A 451 9.62 -2.30 0.42
N THR A 452 10.56 -2.44 -0.53
CA THR A 452 11.25 -1.30 -1.14
C THR A 452 11.35 -1.38 -2.67
N SER A 453 12.32 -2.11 -3.22
CA SER A 453 12.55 -2.11 -4.68
C SER A 453 11.49 -2.87 -5.46
N LEU A 454 10.96 -3.97 -4.96
CA LEU A 454 9.88 -4.71 -5.62
C LEU A 454 8.61 -3.84 -5.75
N PRO A 455 8.10 -3.18 -4.68
CA PRO A 455 7.04 -2.18 -4.82
C PRO A 455 7.36 -1.06 -5.80
N ALA A 456 8.56 -0.47 -5.71
CA ALA A 456 8.96 0.64 -6.57
C ALA A 456 8.95 0.24 -8.06
N GLN A 457 9.46 -0.95 -8.39
CA GLN A 457 9.44 -1.50 -9.75
C GLN A 457 8.00 -1.78 -10.22
N THR A 458 7.20 -2.43 -9.39
CA THR A 458 5.81 -2.81 -9.72
C THR A 458 4.95 -1.58 -10.03
N PHE A 459 5.09 -0.51 -9.26
CA PHE A 459 4.29 0.71 -9.41
C PHE A 459 4.98 1.82 -10.22
N GLY A 460 6.14 1.55 -10.81
CA GLY A 460 6.87 2.51 -11.64
C GLY A 460 7.36 3.75 -10.87
N LEU A 461 7.70 3.62 -9.59
CA LEU A 461 8.18 4.72 -8.74
C LEU A 461 9.68 4.98 -9.00
N VAL A 462 9.96 5.69 -10.07
CA VAL A 462 11.33 5.94 -10.56
C VAL A 462 12.18 6.67 -9.52
N GLY A 463 13.40 6.16 -9.30
CA GLY A 463 14.39 6.76 -8.39
C GLY A 463 14.07 6.57 -6.92
N ARG A 464 13.30 5.52 -6.55
CA ARG A 464 12.96 5.14 -5.16
C ARG A 464 13.18 3.65 -4.92
N GLY A 465 13.18 3.24 -3.65
CA GLY A 465 13.28 1.85 -3.22
C GLY A 465 14.68 1.25 -3.23
N LEU A 466 15.73 2.02 -3.48
CA LEU A 466 17.13 1.59 -3.41
C LEU A 466 18.01 2.64 -2.72
N LEU A 467 19.02 2.20 -1.96
CA LEU A 467 20.12 3.04 -1.49
C LEU A 467 21.15 3.20 -2.62
N ARG A 468 20.91 4.17 -3.50
CA ARG A 468 21.74 4.41 -4.67
C ARG A 468 21.94 5.91 -4.91
N PRO A 469 23.16 6.37 -5.26
CA PRO A 469 23.36 7.76 -5.67
C PRO A 469 22.39 8.22 -6.76
N GLY A 470 21.82 9.42 -6.59
CA GLY A 470 20.79 9.99 -7.47
C GLY A 470 19.35 9.63 -7.09
N TYR A 471 19.12 8.61 -6.26
CA TYR A 471 17.79 8.24 -5.77
C TYR A 471 17.28 9.20 -4.71
N ALA A 472 15.97 9.31 -4.54
CA ALA A 472 15.37 10.04 -3.45
C ALA A 472 15.83 9.48 -2.10
N ALA A 473 16.14 10.36 -1.18
CA ALA A 473 16.60 9.95 0.14
C ALA A 473 15.40 9.66 1.06
N ASP A 474 14.61 8.63 0.69
CA ASP A 474 13.68 7.96 1.57
C ASP A 474 14.46 6.83 2.24
N ILE A 475 14.72 6.96 3.53
CA ILE A 475 15.64 6.07 4.26
C ILE A 475 15.05 5.74 5.62
N VAL A 476 15.13 4.47 6.01
CA VAL A 476 14.84 4.03 7.38
C VAL A 476 16.12 3.50 8.04
N VAL A 477 16.31 3.87 9.30
CA VAL A 477 17.35 3.34 10.16
C VAL A 477 16.66 2.68 11.35
N PHE A 478 16.85 1.38 11.50
CA PHE A 478 16.16 0.62 12.53
C PHE A 478 17.08 -0.38 13.24
N ASP A 479 16.71 -0.75 14.44
CA ASP A 479 17.39 -1.79 15.20
C ASP A 479 16.77 -3.16 14.85
N PRO A 480 17.47 -4.03 14.11
CA PRO A 480 16.93 -5.33 13.72
C PRO A 480 16.73 -6.29 14.90
N MET A 481 17.32 -5.99 16.05
CA MET A 481 17.16 -6.82 17.26
C MET A 481 15.92 -6.46 18.07
N THR A 482 15.41 -5.22 17.92
CA THR A 482 14.28 -4.72 18.74
C THR A 482 13.07 -4.29 17.93
N VAL A 483 13.20 -4.17 16.59
CA VAL A 483 12.06 -3.80 15.73
C VAL A 483 10.92 -4.80 15.90
N GLN A 484 9.71 -4.27 16.17
CA GLN A 484 8.54 -5.10 16.47
C GLN A 484 7.24 -4.30 16.37
N ASP A 485 6.16 -4.96 15.93
CA ASP A 485 4.80 -4.48 16.11
C ASP A 485 4.38 -4.63 17.58
N ARG A 486 3.61 -3.66 18.08
CA ARG A 486 3.03 -3.67 19.42
C ARG A 486 1.50 -3.82 19.37
N SER A 487 0.93 -3.51 18.22
CA SER A 487 -0.51 -3.53 17.99
C SER A 487 -1.07 -4.94 18.02
N THR A 488 -2.19 -5.14 18.74
CA THR A 488 -2.92 -6.40 18.81
C THR A 488 -4.39 -6.20 18.49
N PHE A 489 -5.13 -7.26 18.25
CA PHE A 489 -6.59 -7.15 18.03
C PHE A 489 -7.34 -6.58 19.24
N ALA A 490 -6.89 -6.88 20.46
CA ALA A 490 -7.47 -6.35 21.70
C ALA A 490 -7.03 -4.91 21.99
N HIS A 491 -5.78 -4.57 21.66
CA HIS A 491 -5.17 -3.27 21.92
C HIS A 491 -4.51 -2.73 20.66
N PRO A 492 -5.28 -2.26 19.65
CA PRO A 492 -4.74 -1.93 18.35
C PRO A 492 -3.97 -0.60 18.32
N HIS A 493 -4.29 0.36 19.17
CA HIS A 493 -3.68 1.69 19.18
C HIS A 493 -2.30 1.67 19.84
N GLN A 494 -1.34 1.03 19.17
CA GLN A 494 0.06 0.96 19.59
C GLN A 494 0.95 1.06 18.36
N TYR A 495 1.83 2.07 18.32
CA TYR A 495 2.82 2.21 17.26
C TYR A 495 3.90 1.12 17.37
N SER A 496 4.50 0.77 16.23
CA SER A 496 5.68 -0.08 16.16
C SER A 496 6.86 0.56 16.88
N VAL A 497 7.80 -0.27 17.31
CA VAL A 497 9.04 0.16 17.97
C VAL A 497 10.27 -0.31 17.16
N GLY A 498 11.43 0.28 17.43
CA GLY A 498 12.70 -0.09 16.79
C GLY A 498 13.06 0.74 15.55
N MET A 499 12.14 1.51 14.97
CA MET A 499 12.46 2.52 13.95
C MET A 499 13.11 3.72 14.63
N ARG A 500 14.42 3.90 14.43
CA ARG A 500 15.21 4.95 15.10
C ARG A 500 15.14 6.27 14.32
N TYR A 501 15.40 6.22 13.01
CA TYR A 501 15.35 7.40 12.14
C TYR A 501 14.60 7.06 10.87
N VAL A 502 13.76 7.99 10.41
CA VAL A 502 13.07 7.92 9.12
C VAL A 502 13.28 9.25 8.41
N LEU A 503 13.80 9.17 7.20
CA LEU A 503 13.95 10.30 6.30
C LEU A 503 12.98 10.15 5.14
N VAL A 504 12.26 11.22 4.82
CA VAL A 504 11.39 11.32 3.65
C VAL A 504 11.91 12.46 2.76
N ASN A 505 12.27 12.15 1.53
CA ASN A 505 12.88 13.10 0.59
C ASN A 505 14.07 13.86 1.23
N GLY A 506 14.91 13.15 1.98
CA GLY A 506 16.11 13.66 2.63
C GLY A 506 15.87 14.49 3.90
N ARG A 507 14.63 14.66 4.31
CA ARG A 507 14.28 15.39 5.55
C ARG A 507 13.89 14.40 6.64
N THR A 508 14.49 14.56 7.80
CA THR A 508 14.19 13.71 8.96
C THR A 508 12.74 13.94 9.40
N THR A 509 11.95 12.87 9.42
CA THR A 509 10.57 12.86 9.92
C THR A 509 10.46 12.15 11.27
N VAL A 510 11.29 11.12 11.50
CA VAL A 510 11.43 10.47 12.80
C VAL A 510 12.89 10.59 13.25
N TRP A 511 13.10 11.08 14.46
CA TRP A 511 14.39 11.20 15.12
C TRP A 511 14.36 10.45 16.47
N GLU A 512 15.26 9.50 16.64
CA GLU A 512 15.34 8.64 17.83
C GLU A 512 13.98 8.03 18.24
N GLY A 513 13.23 7.56 17.24
CA GLY A 513 11.93 6.94 17.43
C GLY A 513 10.78 7.89 17.73
N ARG A 514 10.95 9.20 17.52
CA ARG A 514 9.91 10.22 17.73
C ARG A 514 9.68 11.03 16.46
N HIS A 515 8.43 11.21 16.06
CA HIS A 515 8.07 12.08 14.95
C HIS A 515 8.36 13.54 15.32
N VAL A 516 9.09 14.25 14.44
CA VAL A 516 9.53 15.65 14.67
C VAL A 516 8.64 16.67 13.97
N GLY A 517 7.46 16.29 13.50
CA GLY A 517 6.49 17.19 12.87
C GLY A 517 6.79 17.54 11.41
N THR A 518 7.87 17.02 10.82
CA THR A 518 8.24 17.28 9.43
C THR A 518 7.25 16.64 8.47
N ARG A 519 6.72 17.42 7.54
CA ARG A 519 5.83 16.98 6.46
C ARG A 519 6.53 17.18 5.13
N ALA A 520 7.31 16.17 4.72
CA ALA A 520 8.19 16.22 3.54
C ALA A 520 7.71 15.33 2.39
N GLY A 521 6.53 14.70 2.51
CA GLY A 521 5.96 13.86 1.49
C GLY A 521 5.61 14.61 0.20
N LEU A 522 5.72 13.90 -0.92
CA LEU A 522 5.43 14.40 -2.26
C LEU A 522 4.35 13.54 -2.92
N VAL A 523 3.61 14.13 -3.84
CA VAL A 523 2.74 13.38 -4.77
C VAL A 523 3.62 12.74 -5.84
N LEU A 524 3.59 11.41 -5.92
CA LEU A 524 4.31 10.63 -6.91
C LEU A 524 3.38 10.32 -8.08
N ARG A 525 3.65 10.93 -9.22
CA ARG A 525 2.83 10.75 -10.41
C ARG A 525 3.32 9.60 -11.26
N GLY A 526 2.38 8.76 -11.70
CA GLY A 526 2.64 7.65 -12.61
C GLY A 526 3.01 8.11 -14.02
N PRO A 527 3.38 7.17 -14.90
CA PRO A 527 4.03 7.45 -16.18
C PRO A 527 3.15 8.19 -17.20
N GLY A 528 1.83 8.25 -16.98
CA GLY A 528 0.89 9.01 -17.83
C GLY A 528 0.87 10.53 -17.59
N ALA A 529 1.49 11.01 -16.51
CA ALA A 529 1.58 12.44 -16.27
C ALA A 529 2.54 13.09 -17.26
N ALA A 530 2.11 14.19 -17.88
CA ALA A 530 3.03 15.03 -18.63
C ALA A 530 4.17 15.49 -17.70
N ALA A 531 5.42 15.44 -18.18
CA ALA A 531 6.54 16.02 -17.44
C ALA A 531 6.18 17.49 -17.07
N PRO A 532 6.44 17.94 -15.84
CA PRO A 532 6.26 19.36 -15.53
C PRO A 532 7.04 20.17 -16.53
N ALA A 533 6.41 21.19 -17.13
CA ALA A 533 7.10 22.13 -18.02
C ALA A 533 8.31 22.68 -17.25
N VAL A 534 9.50 22.43 -17.75
CA VAL A 534 10.71 23.07 -17.24
C VAL A 534 10.47 24.58 -17.42
N PRO A 535 10.56 25.42 -16.40
CA PRO A 535 10.49 26.85 -16.60
C PRO A 535 11.61 27.20 -17.59
N THR A 536 11.24 27.60 -18.80
CA THR A 536 12.19 28.19 -19.74
C THR A 536 12.64 29.47 -19.08
N GLY A 537 13.88 29.47 -18.56
CA GLY A 537 14.50 30.67 -18.05
C GLY A 537 14.44 31.72 -19.16
N GLU A 538 13.76 32.82 -18.91
CA GLU A 538 13.84 33.99 -19.75
C GLU A 538 15.31 34.41 -19.83
N THR A 539 15.96 34.08 -20.91
CA THR A 539 17.20 34.74 -21.31
C THR A 539 16.81 36.14 -21.75
N GLY A 540 16.86 37.06 -20.79
CA GLY A 540 16.73 38.48 -21.06
C GLY A 540 17.88 38.96 -21.93
N GLU A 541 17.76 38.86 -23.24
CA GLU A 541 18.57 39.66 -24.15
C GLU A 541 18.02 41.09 -24.19
N SER A 542 18.64 41.97 -23.40
CA SER A 542 18.53 43.40 -23.56
C SER A 542 19.09 43.84 -24.89
N ARG A 543 18.25 44.09 -25.89
CA ARG A 543 18.61 44.86 -27.05
C ARG A 543 18.67 46.34 -26.64
N ARG A 544 19.91 46.85 -26.46
CA ARG A 544 20.17 48.27 -26.55
C ARG A 544 20.13 48.70 -28.03
N ARG A 545 19.30 49.66 -28.32
CA ARG A 545 19.55 50.77 -29.27
C ARG A 545 19.14 52.06 -28.60
#